data_6825988abc2f9517772b725938f64c85
#
_entry.id   6825988abc2f9517772b725938f64c85
#
_cell.length_a   1.000
_cell.length_b   1.000
_cell.length_c   1.000
_cell.angle_alpha   90.00
_cell.angle_beta   90.00
_cell.angle_gamma   90.00
#
_symmetry.space_group_name_H-M   'P 1'
#
loop_
_entity.id
_entity.type
_entity.pdbx_description
1 polymer ?
#
loop_
_entity_poly.entity_id
_entity_poly.type
_entity_poly.pdbx_seq_one_letter_code
_entity_poly.pdbx_strand_id
1 'polypeptide(L)'
;MAVKVAINGFGRIGREVFRVAFTNPEVEVVAVNDLTDAATLAHLLKYDSVHGTFPHEVSVDGDNIVVDGKKIKVIAQTDPAKLPWGELGVEIVVESTGRFTEGEKAKAHLTAGAKKVIISAPAKGEDITIVMGVNEKKYNAAEHHIISNASCTTNCLAPFTN
;
A
#
# COMPACT_ATOMS: atom_id res chain seq x y z
N MET A 1 17.21 -8.38 4.55
CA MET A 1 15.88 -8.54 5.19
C MET A 1 14.89 -7.79 4.32
N ALA A 2 13.74 -8.40 4.01
CA ALA A 2 12.70 -7.72 3.25
C ALA A 2 12.07 -6.57 4.07
N VAL A 3 11.71 -5.49 3.39
CA VAL A 3 10.99 -4.36 4.00
C VAL A 3 9.55 -4.76 4.25
N LYS A 4 9.07 -4.64 5.48
CA LYS A 4 7.70 -4.96 5.84
C LYS A 4 6.75 -3.85 5.45
N VAL A 5 5.78 -4.20 4.62
CA VAL A 5 4.79 -3.27 4.05
C VAL A 5 3.39 -3.65 4.49
N ALA A 6 2.58 -2.65 4.77
CA ALA A 6 1.13 -2.81 4.90
C ALA A 6 0.40 -1.97 3.86
N ILE A 7 -0.81 -2.40 3.49
CA ILE A 7 -1.65 -1.71 2.52
C ILE A 7 -2.93 -1.28 3.22
N ASN A 8 -3.20 0.02 3.29
CA ASN A 8 -4.44 0.57 3.78
C ASN A 8 -5.37 0.87 2.60
N GLY A 9 -6.47 0.14 2.50
CA GLY A 9 -7.36 0.12 1.35
C GLY A 9 -6.95 -0.97 0.35
N PHE A 10 -7.67 -2.11 0.38
CA PHE A 10 -7.39 -3.25 -0.49
C PHE A 10 -8.36 -3.28 -1.68
N GLY A 11 -8.63 -2.09 -2.22
CA GLY A 11 -9.36 -1.88 -3.45
C GLY A 11 -8.52 -2.25 -4.69
N ARG A 12 -8.89 -1.75 -5.86
CA ARG A 12 -8.20 -2.04 -7.11
C ARG A 12 -6.70 -1.73 -7.03
N ILE A 13 -6.34 -0.52 -6.60
CA ILE A 13 -4.93 -0.09 -6.53
C ILE A 13 -4.16 -0.90 -5.48
N GLY A 14 -4.71 -1.06 -4.27
CA GLY A 14 -4.06 -1.84 -3.21
C GLY A 14 -3.79 -3.29 -3.62
N ARG A 15 -4.71 -3.93 -4.34
CA ARG A 15 -4.51 -5.30 -4.86
C ARG A 15 -3.44 -5.37 -5.94
N GLU A 16 -3.36 -4.39 -6.83
CA GLU A 16 -2.28 -4.36 -7.84
C GLU A 16 -0.91 -4.13 -7.20
N VAL A 17 -0.84 -3.22 -6.22
CA VAL A 17 0.39 -3.04 -5.41
C VAL A 17 0.79 -4.37 -4.75
N PHE A 18 -0.17 -5.09 -4.17
CA PHE A 18 0.08 -6.40 -3.57
C PHE A 18 0.64 -7.39 -4.59
N ARG A 19 0.01 -7.52 -5.76
CA ARG A 19 0.43 -8.45 -6.83
C ARG A 19 1.87 -8.21 -7.27
N VAL A 20 2.25 -6.93 -7.45
CA VAL A 20 3.62 -6.55 -7.81
C VAL A 20 4.59 -6.78 -6.66
N ALA A 21 4.23 -6.35 -5.45
CA ALA A 21 5.07 -6.50 -4.27
C ALA A 21 5.34 -7.98 -3.92
N PHE A 22 4.36 -8.87 -4.12
CA PHE A 22 4.47 -10.28 -3.79
C PHE A 22 5.57 -11.00 -4.59
N THR A 23 5.88 -10.51 -5.79
CA THR A 23 6.95 -11.06 -6.64
C THR A 23 8.34 -10.47 -6.34
N ASN A 24 8.41 -9.43 -5.50
CA ASN A 24 9.67 -8.78 -5.16
C ASN A 24 10.22 -9.33 -3.83
N PRO A 25 11.40 -10.00 -3.83
CA PRO A 25 11.96 -10.58 -2.62
C PRO A 25 12.44 -9.55 -1.58
N GLU A 26 12.56 -8.27 -1.97
CA GLU A 26 12.93 -7.19 -1.07
C GLU A 26 11.73 -6.61 -0.29
N VAL A 27 10.50 -7.01 -0.65
CA VAL A 27 9.27 -6.49 -0.06
C VAL A 27 8.44 -7.62 0.51
N GLU A 28 7.95 -7.46 1.73
CA GLU A 28 7.04 -8.39 2.39
C GLU A 28 5.75 -7.66 2.80
N VAL A 29 4.64 -7.97 2.13
CA VAL A 29 3.33 -7.46 2.57
C VAL A 29 2.85 -8.34 3.72
N VAL A 30 2.77 -7.77 4.92
CA VAL A 30 2.41 -8.48 6.15
C VAL A 30 0.96 -8.28 6.57
N ALA A 31 0.33 -7.19 6.14
CA ALA A 31 -1.05 -6.88 6.49
C ALA A 31 -1.73 -6.01 5.43
N VAL A 32 -3.04 -6.15 5.36
CA VAL A 32 -3.93 -5.25 4.61
C VAL A 32 -5.05 -4.79 5.55
N ASN A 33 -5.48 -3.54 5.40
CA ASN A 33 -6.63 -3.01 6.11
C ASN A 33 -7.72 -2.64 5.11
N ASP A 34 -8.89 -3.25 5.26
CA ASP A 34 -10.09 -2.94 4.48
C ASP A 34 -11.33 -3.28 5.30
N LEU A 35 -12.46 -2.64 5.03
CA LEU A 35 -13.71 -2.90 5.74
C LEU A 35 -14.46 -4.13 5.21
N THR A 36 -13.98 -4.69 4.11
CA THR A 36 -14.51 -5.89 3.47
C THR A 36 -13.91 -7.15 4.13
N ASP A 37 -14.64 -8.23 4.17
CA ASP A 37 -14.22 -9.50 4.75
C ASP A 37 -13.08 -10.18 3.95
N ALA A 38 -12.29 -11.01 4.64
CA ALA A 38 -11.13 -11.66 4.05
C ALA A 38 -11.46 -12.57 2.86
N ALA A 39 -12.62 -13.23 2.86
CA ALA A 39 -13.01 -14.15 1.79
C ALA A 39 -13.29 -13.37 0.49
N THR A 40 -14.01 -12.27 0.59
CA THR A 40 -14.26 -11.36 -0.54
C THR A 40 -12.96 -10.75 -1.05
N LEU A 41 -12.08 -10.29 -0.15
CA LEU A 41 -10.78 -9.72 -0.53
C LEU A 41 -9.87 -10.75 -1.21
N ALA A 42 -9.84 -11.98 -0.73
CA ALA A 42 -9.08 -13.08 -1.34
C ALA A 42 -9.60 -13.40 -2.75
N HIS A 43 -10.92 -13.46 -2.93
CA HIS A 43 -11.53 -13.67 -4.24
C HIS A 43 -11.16 -12.55 -5.23
N LEU A 44 -11.28 -11.29 -4.80
CA LEU A 44 -10.94 -10.13 -5.62
C LEU A 44 -9.44 -10.03 -5.92
N LEU A 45 -8.57 -10.52 -5.02
CA LEU A 45 -7.13 -10.63 -5.28
C LEU A 45 -6.84 -11.69 -6.33
N LYS A 46 -7.52 -12.86 -6.24
CA LYS A 46 -7.31 -13.98 -7.16
C LYS A 46 -7.77 -13.67 -8.56
N TYR A 47 -8.94 -13.04 -8.71
CA TYR A 47 -9.59 -12.84 -10.01
C TYR A 47 -9.72 -11.34 -10.32
N ASP A 48 -9.11 -10.90 -11.40
CA ASP A 48 -9.24 -9.55 -11.93
C ASP A 48 -9.62 -9.57 -13.40
N SER A 49 -10.61 -8.77 -13.78
CA SER A 49 -11.13 -8.74 -15.16
C SER A 49 -10.19 -8.04 -16.15
N VAL A 50 -9.25 -7.23 -15.65
CA VAL A 50 -8.28 -6.49 -16.47
C VAL A 50 -6.92 -7.20 -16.46
N HIS A 51 -6.40 -7.53 -15.26
CA HIS A 51 -5.08 -8.11 -15.07
C HIS A 51 -5.07 -9.64 -15.02
N GLY A 52 -6.25 -10.26 -15.12
CA GLY A 52 -6.40 -11.71 -15.14
C GLY A 52 -6.24 -12.38 -13.78
N THR A 53 -6.19 -13.68 -13.80
CA THR A 53 -6.06 -14.50 -12.59
C THR A 53 -4.66 -14.36 -12.01
N PHE A 54 -4.57 -14.07 -10.70
CA PHE A 54 -3.29 -14.02 -9.99
C PHE A 54 -2.64 -15.42 -9.97
N PRO A 55 -1.40 -15.60 -10.49
CA PRO A 55 -0.80 -16.89 -10.72
C PRO A 55 -0.24 -17.57 -9.45
N HIS A 56 -0.81 -17.26 -8.29
CA HIS A 56 -0.46 -17.77 -6.98
C HIS A 56 -1.67 -18.45 -6.35
N GLU A 57 -1.44 -19.40 -5.46
CA GLU A 57 -2.52 -20.00 -4.68
C GLU A 57 -3.03 -18.98 -3.65
N VAL A 58 -4.33 -18.70 -3.68
CA VAL A 58 -4.97 -17.77 -2.73
C VAL A 58 -6.06 -18.52 -1.98
N SER A 59 -5.95 -18.51 -0.67
CA SER A 59 -6.91 -19.12 0.25
C SER A 59 -7.18 -18.20 1.45
N VAL A 60 -8.06 -18.62 2.34
CA VAL A 60 -8.43 -17.88 3.55
C VAL A 60 -8.21 -18.79 4.76
N ASP A 61 -7.64 -18.23 5.82
CA ASP A 61 -7.48 -18.88 7.11
C ASP A 61 -7.99 -17.94 8.22
N GLY A 62 -9.22 -18.19 8.69
CA GLY A 62 -9.93 -17.26 9.56
C GLY A 62 -10.11 -15.89 8.90
N ASP A 63 -9.64 -14.85 9.57
CA ASP A 63 -9.68 -13.47 9.07
C ASP A 63 -8.41 -13.09 8.28
N ASN A 64 -7.64 -14.08 7.79
CA ASN A 64 -6.41 -13.80 7.05
C ASN A 64 -6.50 -14.30 5.61
N ILE A 65 -5.83 -13.61 4.70
CA ILE A 65 -5.56 -14.09 3.36
C ILE A 65 -4.26 -14.89 3.40
N VAL A 66 -4.24 -16.03 2.70
CA VAL A 66 -3.04 -16.86 2.56
C VAL A 66 -2.68 -16.94 1.08
N VAL A 67 -1.46 -16.56 0.74
CA VAL A 67 -0.93 -16.63 -0.63
C VAL A 67 0.33 -17.47 -0.64
N ASP A 68 0.32 -18.59 -1.38
CA ASP A 68 1.42 -19.56 -1.43
C ASP A 68 1.93 -19.95 -0.02
N GLY A 69 1.00 -20.15 0.92
CA GLY A 69 1.30 -20.48 2.31
C GLY A 69 1.74 -19.30 3.19
N LYS A 70 1.95 -18.13 2.63
CA LYS A 70 2.24 -16.91 3.41
C LYS A 70 0.95 -16.26 3.91
N LYS A 71 0.88 -16.04 5.21
CA LYS A 71 -0.30 -15.45 5.86
C LYS A 71 -0.19 -13.93 5.88
N ILE A 72 -1.21 -13.26 5.33
CA ILE A 72 -1.38 -11.80 5.32
C ILE A 72 -2.54 -11.46 6.24
N LYS A 73 -2.28 -10.66 7.27
CA LYS A 73 -3.30 -10.25 8.23
C LYS A 73 -4.29 -9.30 7.59
N VAL A 74 -5.59 -9.61 7.68
CA VAL A 74 -6.66 -8.68 7.31
C VAL A 74 -7.16 -7.96 8.55
N ILE A 75 -7.23 -6.64 8.47
CA ILE A 75 -7.68 -5.76 9.56
C ILE A 75 -8.85 -4.95 9.03
N ALA A 76 -9.84 -4.68 9.88
CA ALA A 76 -11.02 -3.88 9.55
C ALA A 76 -11.12 -2.69 10.52
N GLN A 77 -10.20 -1.72 10.37
CA GLN A 77 -10.13 -0.53 11.21
C GLN A 77 -10.34 0.74 10.39
N THR A 78 -11.28 1.57 10.83
CA THR A 78 -11.61 2.83 10.17
C THR A 78 -10.66 3.98 10.51
N ASP A 79 -10.05 3.93 11.70
CA ASP A 79 -9.14 4.96 12.20
C ASP A 79 -7.68 4.52 11.98
N PRO A 80 -6.93 5.18 11.07
CA PRO A 80 -5.55 4.79 10.78
C PRO A 80 -4.61 4.84 11.99
N ALA A 81 -4.88 5.72 12.96
CA ALA A 81 -4.05 5.84 14.16
C ALA A 81 -4.12 4.63 15.09
N LYS A 82 -5.17 3.79 14.94
CA LYS A 82 -5.40 2.59 15.74
C LYS A 82 -4.93 1.30 15.06
N LEU A 83 -4.33 1.41 13.90
CA LEU A 83 -3.78 0.26 13.19
C LEU A 83 -2.50 -0.24 13.87
N PRO A 84 -2.29 -1.56 13.99
CA PRO A 84 -1.20 -2.14 14.77
C PRO A 84 0.12 -2.19 13.99
N TRP A 85 0.48 -1.13 13.28
CA TRP A 85 1.66 -1.11 12.43
C TRP A 85 2.96 -1.34 13.20
N GLY A 86 3.10 -0.71 14.37
CA GLY A 86 4.27 -0.91 15.24
C GLY A 86 4.40 -2.35 15.73
N GLU A 87 3.31 -2.99 16.15
CA GLU A 87 3.30 -4.38 16.62
C GLU A 87 3.66 -5.38 15.51
N LEU A 88 3.24 -5.09 14.27
CA LEU A 88 3.52 -5.92 13.10
C LEU A 88 4.90 -5.65 12.50
N GLY A 89 5.62 -4.65 13.01
CA GLY A 89 6.91 -4.22 12.49
C GLY A 89 6.84 -3.62 11.09
N VAL A 90 5.70 -3.02 10.73
CA VAL A 90 5.49 -2.37 9.43
C VAL A 90 6.39 -1.15 9.31
N GLU A 91 7.16 -1.10 8.25
CA GLU A 91 8.04 0.02 7.94
C GLU A 91 7.38 1.02 6.99
N ILE A 92 6.68 0.52 5.98
CA ILE A 92 6.03 1.36 4.97
C ILE A 92 4.55 1.01 4.89
N VAL A 93 3.70 2.03 4.89
CA VAL A 93 2.28 1.89 4.60
C VAL A 93 2.00 2.45 3.21
N VAL A 94 1.33 1.67 2.38
CA VAL A 94 0.73 2.16 1.13
C VAL A 94 -0.70 2.55 1.42
N GLU A 95 -0.97 3.85 1.36
CA GLU A 95 -2.30 4.42 1.57
C GLU A 95 -3.07 4.47 0.25
N SER A 96 -4.02 3.56 0.09
CA SER A 96 -4.78 3.34 -1.16
C SER A 96 -6.30 3.47 -0.98
N THR A 97 -6.76 4.07 0.13
CA THR A 97 -8.21 4.25 0.36
C THR A 97 -8.81 5.40 -0.44
N GLY A 98 -7.99 6.35 -0.89
CA GLY A 98 -8.42 7.61 -1.48
C GLY A 98 -9.03 8.60 -0.48
N ARG A 99 -9.03 8.30 0.82
CA ARG A 99 -9.62 9.14 1.87
C ARG A 99 -8.58 9.98 2.63
N PHE A 100 -7.37 9.45 2.79
CA PHE A 100 -6.29 10.07 3.57
C PHE A 100 -5.23 10.68 2.65
N THR A 101 -5.67 11.60 1.78
CA THR A 101 -4.83 12.28 0.77
C THR A 101 -4.23 13.59 1.29
N GLU A 102 -4.51 13.96 2.53
CA GLU A 102 -3.88 15.08 3.21
C GLU A 102 -2.74 14.56 4.09
N GLY A 103 -1.56 15.19 4.03
CA GLY A 103 -0.38 14.78 4.80
C GLY A 103 -0.67 14.70 6.30
N GLU A 104 -1.41 15.67 6.86
CA GLU A 104 -1.80 15.65 8.27
C GLU A 104 -2.66 14.41 8.64
N LYS A 105 -3.53 13.97 7.74
CA LYS A 105 -4.32 12.75 7.96
C LYS A 105 -3.49 11.49 7.78
N ALA A 106 -2.56 11.49 6.81
CA ALA A 106 -1.66 10.38 6.57
C ALA A 106 -0.64 10.19 7.70
N LYS A 107 -0.30 11.22 8.47
CA LYS A 107 0.52 11.13 9.69
C LYS A 107 -0.03 10.15 10.72
N ALA A 108 -1.32 9.86 10.71
CA ALA A 108 -1.92 8.85 11.57
C ALA A 108 -1.24 7.47 11.45
N HIS A 109 -0.78 7.10 10.25
CA HIS A 109 -0.03 5.88 10.03
C HIS A 109 1.36 5.90 10.69
N LEU A 110 2.02 7.07 10.72
CA LEU A 110 3.29 7.24 11.42
C LEU A 110 3.07 7.12 12.94
N THR A 111 1.99 7.71 13.45
CA THR A 111 1.58 7.58 14.87
C THR A 111 1.29 6.13 15.23
N ALA A 112 0.73 5.36 14.30
CA ALA A 112 0.46 3.92 14.45
C ALA A 112 1.74 3.05 14.38
N GLY A 113 2.91 3.63 14.11
CA GLY A 113 4.20 2.97 14.18
C GLY A 113 4.89 2.72 12.84
N ALA A 114 4.31 3.13 11.72
CA ALA A 114 4.99 3.07 10.42
C ALA A 114 6.12 4.13 10.33
N LYS A 115 7.15 3.86 9.54
CA LYS A 115 8.24 4.81 9.30
C LYS A 115 7.98 5.73 8.11
N LYS A 116 7.26 5.24 7.10
CA LYS A 116 6.94 5.95 5.86
C LYS A 116 5.52 5.65 5.42
N VAL A 117 4.93 6.63 4.75
CA VAL A 117 3.62 6.48 4.10
C VAL A 117 3.74 6.86 2.63
N ILE A 118 3.27 6.00 1.75
CA ILE A 118 3.15 6.26 0.31
C ILE A 118 1.67 6.38 -0.03
N ILE A 119 1.25 7.58 -0.41
CA ILE A 119 -0.13 7.85 -0.82
C ILE A 119 -0.25 7.58 -2.32
N SER A 120 -1.11 6.67 -2.72
CA SER A 120 -1.33 6.26 -4.11
C SER A 120 -2.21 7.22 -4.93
N ALA A 121 -2.20 8.50 -4.56
CA ALA A 121 -3.01 9.56 -5.15
C ALA A 121 -2.30 10.91 -4.99
N PRO A 122 -2.73 11.96 -5.74
CA PRO A 122 -2.31 13.32 -5.45
C PRO A 122 -2.62 13.68 -3.99
N ALA A 123 -1.66 14.28 -3.30
CA ALA A 123 -1.80 14.65 -1.91
C ALA A 123 -1.69 16.17 -1.72
N LYS A 124 -1.98 16.62 -0.49
CA LYS A 124 -1.74 17.99 -0.04
C LYS A 124 -1.00 17.96 1.29
N GLY A 125 0.09 18.75 1.38
CA GLY A 125 0.90 18.79 2.60
C GLY A 125 1.71 17.54 2.84
N GLU A 126 2.01 16.80 1.78
CA GLU A 126 3.01 15.73 1.74
C GLU A 126 4.43 16.32 1.73
N ASP A 127 5.43 15.52 2.11
CA ASP A 127 6.82 15.96 2.11
C ASP A 127 7.38 16.03 0.69
N ILE A 128 6.94 15.12 -0.18
CA ILE A 128 7.37 15.07 -1.59
C ILE A 128 6.33 14.33 -2.45
N THR A 129 6.12 14.81 -3.66
CA THR A 129 5.44 14.06 -4.73
C THR A 129 6.48 13.50 -5.70
N ILE A 130 6.42 12.20 -5.98
CA ILE A 130 7.38 11.49 -6.84
C ILE A 130 6.68 10.89 -8.06
N VAL A 131 7.27 11.09 -9.21
CA VAL A 131 7.01 10.35 -10.45
C VAL A 131 8.29 9.63 -10.85
N MET A 132 8.24 8.29 -10.90
CA MET A 132 9.40 7.47 -11.24
C MET A 132 9.88 7.77 -12.67
N GLY A 133 11.20 7.90 -12.82
CA GLY A 133 11.84 8.30 -14.07
C GLY A 133 11.86 9.82 -14.32
N VAL A 134 11.27 10.62 -13.44
CA VAL A 134 11.22 12.09 -13.54
C VAL A 134 11.99 12.76 -12.39
N ASN A 135 11.62 12.46 -11.15
CA ASN A 135 12.17 13.18 -10.01
C ASN A 135 12.47 12.30 -8.77
N GLU A 136 12.51 10.98 -8.90
CA GLU A 136 12.80 10.05 -7.81
C GLU A 136 14.15 10.33 -7.12
N LYS A 137 15.10 10.91 -7.83
CA LYS A 137 16.42 11.30 -7.30
C LYS A 137 16.34 12.42 -6.26
N LYS A 138 15.22 13.14 -6.19
CA LYS A 138 14.99 14.17 -5.16
C LYS A 138 14.56 13.58 -3.82
N TYR A 139 14.28 12.27 -3.76
CA TYR A 139 13.91 11.62 -2.51
C TYR A 139 15.05 11.65 -1.50
N ASN A 140 14.77 12.13 -0.29
CA ASN A 140 15.66 12.08 0.85
C ASN A 140 15.01 11.28 2.00
N ALA A 141 15.57 10.11 2.29
CA ALA A 141 15.01 9.20 3.29
C ALA A 141 14.97 9.80 4.72
N ALA A 142 15.84 10.75 5.04
CA ALA A 142 15.88 11.41 6.35
C ALA A 142 14.78 12.45 6.54
N GLU A 143 14.29 13.06 5.46
CA GLU A 143 13.38 14.20 5.50
C GLU A 143 11.96 13.84 5.01
N HIS A 144 11.84 12.92 4.04
CA HIS A 144 10.58 12.59 3.41
C HIS A 144 9.94 11.35 4.03
N HIS A 145 8.89 11.54 4.81
CA HIS A 145 8.15 10.47 5.48
C HIS A 145 6.76 10.23 4.87
N ILE A 146 6.15 11.26 4.30
CA ILE A 146 4.87 11.19 3.60
C ILE A 146 5.10 11.52 2.13
N ILE A 147 4.94 10.53 1.28
CA ILE A 147 5.27 10.58 -0.13
C ILE A 147 3.99 10.42 -0.94
N SER A 148 3.72 11.29 -1.90
CA SER A 148 2.66 11.09 -2.88
C SER A 148 3.23 10.46 -4.15
N ASN A 149 2.54 9.45 -4.68
CA ASN A 149 2.84 8.87 -5.99
C ASN A 149 2.18 9.65 -7.16
N ALA A 150 1.73 10.87 -6.92
CA ALA A 150 1.00 11.69 -7.88
C ALA A 150 -0.30 11.04 -8.40
N SER A 151 -0.84 11.51 -9.52
CA SER A 151 -2.00 10.92 -10.19
C SER A 151 -1.60 9.95 -11.29
N CYS A 152 -2.51 9.08 -11.70
CA CYS A 152 -2.32 8.21 -12.86
C CYS A 152 -2.03 9.02 -14.16
N THR A 153 -2.71 10.16 -14.34
CA THR A 153 -2.49 11.06 -15.49
C THR A 153 -1.16 11.77 -15.40
N THR A 154 -0.69 12.16 -14.22
CA THR A 154 0.65 12.73 -14.01
C THR A 154 1.74 11.70 -14.31
N ASN A 155 1.59 10.46 -13.83
CA ASN A 155 2.53 9.38 -14.13
C ASN A 155 2.57 9.03 -15.63
N CYS A 156 1.46 9.22 -16.34
CA CYS A 156 1.42 9.06 -17.79
C CYS A 156 2.15 10.21 -18.50
N LEU A 157 1.83 11.47 -18.17
CA LEU A 157 2.28 12.64 -18.93
C LEU A 157 3.70 13.10 -18.58
N ALA A 158 4.06 13.13 -17.31
CA ALA A 158 5.32 13.73 -16.88
C ALA A 158 6.57 13.11 -17.55
N PRO A 159 6.67 11.78 -17.76
CA PRO A 159 7.81 11.19 -18.46
C PRO A 159 7.96 11.63 -19.91
N PHE A 160 6.87 12.06 -20.58
CA PHE A 160 6.93 12.56 -21.96
C PHE A 160 7.40 14.02 -22.07
N THR A 161 7.32 14.77 -20.97
CA THR A 161 7.61 16.21 -20.95
C THR A 161 8.92 16.55 -20.23
N ASN A 162 9.60 15.54 -19.73
CA ASN A 162 10.86 15.68 -18.96
C ASN A 162 12.11 15.57 -19.82
#